data_3d08584fd5889c7ab946b2ef5f6354f8
#
_entry.id   3d08584fd5889c7ab946b2ef5f6354f8
#
_cell.length_a   1.000
_cell.length_b   1.000
_cell.length_c   1.000
_cell.angle_alpha   90.00
_cell.angle_beta   90.00
_cell.angle_gamma   90.00
#
_symmetry.space_group_name_H-M   'P 1'
#
loop_
_entity.id
_entity.type
_entity.pdbx_description
1 polymer ?
#
loop_
_entity_poly.entity_id
_entity_poly.type
_entity_poly.pdbx_seq_one_letter_code
_entity_poly.pdbx_strand_id
1 'polypeptide(L)'
;MFDAFTKVISQCDARGEMLSGGQLDSLNQMVADGNKRLDAVNRITSSASEIVANAARSLFAEQPQLIAPGGNAYTSRRMAACLRDMEIILRYVTYAIFSGDASVLDDRCLNGLKETYQALGTPGASVATGVQKMKDAALKIVMDTNGITKGDCSKLESEIASYFDRAANAVG
;
A
#
# COMPACT_ATOMS: atom_id res chain seq x y z
N MET A 1 4.73 -4.71 15.14
CA MET A 1 4.19 -5.31 13.90
C MET A 1 3.16 -6.36 14.30
N PHE A 2 1.92 -6.15 13.92
CA PHE A 2 0.79 -7.03 14.24
C PHE A 2 0.14 -7.54 12.94
N ASP A 3 -0.57 -8.64 13.03
CA ASP A 3 -1.68 -8.99 12.15
C ASP A 3 -3.01 -8.67 12.83
N ALA A 4 -4.12 -8.82 12.10
CA ALA A 4 -5.43 -8.50 12.63
C ALA A 4 -5.79 -9.29 13.90
N PHE A 5 -5.36 -10.54 14.03
CA PHE A 5 -5.63 -11.38 15.21
C PHE A 5 -4.79 -10.94 16.39
N THR A 6 -3.48 -10.84 16.20
CA THR A 6 -2.53 -10.46 17.26
C THR A 6 -2.83 -9.06 17.79
N LYS A 7 -3.28 -8.15 16.94
CA LYS A 7 -3.70 -6.79 17.35
C LYS A 7 -4.89 -6.84 18.30
N VAL A 8 -5.93 -7.60 17.97
CA VAL A 8 -7.13 -7.74 18.81
C VAL A 8 -6.77 -8.39 20.14
N ILE A 9 -5.95 -9.46 20.13
CA ILE A 9 -5.46 -10.10 21.34
C ILE A 9 -4.71 -9.11 22.23
N SER A 10 -3.76 -8.36 21.66
CA SER A 10 -2.97 -7.37 22.42
C SER A 10 -3.84 -6.27 23.03
N GLN A 11 -4.90 -5.84 22.34
CA GLN A 11 -5.84 -4.84 22.86
C GLN A 11 -6.68 -5.38 24.04
N CYS A 12 -7.09 -6.64 23.99
CA CYS A 12 -7.85 -7.28 25.05
C CYS A 12 -6.94 -7.56 26.28
N ASP A 13 -5.75 -8.08 26.03
CA ASP A 13 -4.76 -8.38 27.08
C ASP A 13 -4.38 -7.12 27.87
N ALA A 14 -4.13 -6.00 27.18
CA ALA A 14 -3.82 -4.72 27.83
C ALA A 14 -4.95 -4.20 28.76
N ARG A 15 -6.19 -4.65 28.56
CA ARG A 15 -7.35 -4.28 29.38
C ARG A 15 -7.79 -5.37 30.33
N GLY A 16 -7.17 -6.55 30.27
CA GLY A 16 -7.59 -7.72 31.02
C GLY A 16 -8.99 -8.22 30.67
N GLU A 17 -9.39 -8.06 29.41
CA GLU A 17 -10.74 -8.36 28.92
C GLU A 17 -10.76 -9.59 28.00
N MET A 18 -11.89 -10.28 27.98
CA MET A 18 -12.18 -11.30 26.98
C MET A 18 -12.51 -10.65 25.62
N LEU A 19 -12.36 -11.42 24.53
CA LEU A 19 -12.79 -11.01 23.19
C LEU A 19 -14.29 -10.70 23.16
N SER A 20 -14.66 -9.53 22.69
CA SER A 20 -16.06 -9.14 22.51
C SER A 20 -16.68 -9.77 21.25
N GLY A 21 -18.02 -9.88 21.21
CA GLY A 21 -18.73 -10.36 20.03
C GLY A 21 -18.39 -9.56 18.76
N GLY A 22 -18.33 -8.22 18.84
CA GLY A 22 -18.00 -7.39 17.70
C GLY A 22 -16.57 -7.58 17.17
N GLN A 23 -15.61 -7.89 18.06
CA GLN A 23 -14.25 -8.24 17.64
C GLN A 23 -14.22 -9.61 16.93
N LEU A 24 -14.95 -10.59 17.47
CA LEU A 24 -15.08 -11.90 16.84
C LEU A 24 -15.77 -11.81 15.46
N ASP A 25 -16.82 -11.00 15.34
CA ASP A 25 -17.51 -10.79 14.06
C ASP A 25 -16.59 -10.16 13.01
N SER A 26 -15.76 -9.19 13.42
CA SER A 26 -14.78 -8.57 12.53
C SER A 26 -13.74 -9.57 12.04
N LEU A 27 -13.23 -10.43 12.91
CA LEU A 27 -12.28 -11.48 12.57
C LEU A 27 -12.93 -12.57 11.70
N ASN A 28 -14.18 -12.96 12.00
CA ASN A 28 -14.94 -13.91 11.17
C ASN A 28 -15.13 -13.36 9.74
N GLN A 29 -15.45 -12.07 9.59
CA GLN A 29 -15.56 -11.45 8.28
C GLN A 29 -14.22 -11.47 7.54
N MET A 30 -13.11 -11.17 8.22
CA MET A 30 -11.77 -11.23 7.63
C MET A 30 -11.43 -12.65 7.14
N VAL A 31 -11.78 -13.68 7.91
CA VAL A 31 -11.58 -15.09 7.53
C VAL A 31 -12.47 -15.46 6.34
N ALA A 32 -13.74 -15.05 6.35
CA ALA A 32 -14.68 -15.28 5.26
C ALA A 32 -14.21 -14.66 3.93
N ASP A 33 -13.58 -13.49 3.99
CA ASP A 33 -13.01 -12.80 2.83
C ASP A 33 -11.56 -13.23 2.51
N GLY A 34 -11.03 -14.23 3.22
CA GLY A 34 -9.63 -14.67 3.10
C GLY A 34 -9.21 -15.02 1.67
N ASN A 35 -10.04 -15.74 0.92
CA ASN A 35 -9.75 -16.09 -0.47
C ASN A 35 -9.70 -14.85 -1.39
N LYS A 36 -10.58 -13.87 -1.16
CA LYS A 36 -10.57 -12.61 -1.91
C LYS A 36 -9.30 -11.81 -1.61
N ARG A 37 -8.89 -11.78 -0.34
CA ARG A 37 -7.67 -11.12 0.11
C ARG A 37 -6.42 -11.75 -0.50
N LEU A 38 -6.33 -13.09 -0.51
CA LEU A 38 -5.23 -13.81 -1.15
C LEU A 38 -5.19 -13.58 -2.67
N ASP A 39 -6.33 -13.56 -3.33
CA ASP A 39 -6.43 -13.24 -4.76
C ASP A 39 -5.95 -11.81 -5.05
N ALA A 40 -6.40 -10.82 -4.26
CA ALA A 40 -5.95 -9.43 -4.39
C ALA A 40 -4.42 -9.30 -4.23
N VAL A 41 -3.85 -9.92 -3.21
CA VAL A 41 -2.40 -9.94 -2.98
C VAL A 41 -1.67 -10.59 -4.15
N ASN A 42 -2.15 -11.74 -4.64
CA ASN A 42 -1.55 -12.43 -5.78
C ASN A 42 -1.57 -11.59 -7.05
N ARG A 43 -2.70 -10.93 -7.36
CA ARG A 43 -2.85 -10.05 -8.53
C ARG A 43 -1.92 -8.85 -8.46
N ILE A 44 -1.87 -8.15 -7.33
CA ILE A 44 -0.97 -7.00 -7.14
C ILE A 44 0.49 -7.46 -7.26
N THR A 45 0.86 -8.57 -6.62
CA THR A 45 2.23 -9.09 -6.65
C THR A 45 2.64 -9.51 -8.06
N SER A 46 1.77 -10.21 -8.78
CA SER A 46 2.04 -10.66 -10.16
C SER A 46 2.15 -9.51 -11.15
N SER A 47 1.52 -8.37 -10.86
CA SER A 47 1.51 -7.17 -11.69
C SER A 47 2.38 -6.03 -11.12
N ALA A 48 3.18 -6.27 -10.08
CA ALA A 48 3.89 -5.23 -9.35
C ALA A 48 4.75 -4.32 -10.25
N SER A 49 5.53 -4.92 -11.13
CA SER A 49 6.38 -4.15 -12.07
C SER A 49 5.55 -3.30 -13.04
N GLU A 50 4.40 -3.79 -13.48
CA GLU A 50 3.50 -3.05 -14.36
C GLU A 50 2.83 -1.89 -13.61
N ILE A 51 2.33 -2.12 -12.39
CA ILE A 51 1.76 -1.08 -11.52
C ILE A 51 2.76 0.05 -11.33
N VAL A 52 3.99 -0.26 -10.93
CA VAL A 52 5.04 0.73 -10.69
C VAL A 52 5.40 1.48 -11.98
N ALA A 53 5.59 0.76 -13.09
CA ALA A 53 5.95 1.39 -14.36
C ALA A 53 4.84 2.31 -14.90
N ASN A 54 3.58 1.91 -14.79
CA ASN A 54 2.44 2.72 -15.24
C ASN A 54 2.24 3.94 -14.34
N ALA A 55 2.36 3.79 -13.03
CA ALA A 55 2.28 4.90 -12.07
C ALA A 55 3.41 5.91 -12.30
N ALA A 56 4.63 5.44 -12.50
CA ALA A 56 5.78 6.30 -12.78
C ALA A 56 5.64 7.06 -14.12
N ARG A 57 5.21 6.38 -15.20
CA ARG A 57 4.96 7.04 -16.49
C ARG A 57 3.90 8.14 -16.35
N SER A 58 2.81 7.85 -15.63
CA SER A 58 1.75 8.82 -15.40
C SER A 58 2.23 10.00 -14.54
N LEU A 59 3.02 9.74 -13.50
CA LEU A 59 3.64 10.79 -12.68
C LEU A 59 4.54 11.70 -13.50
N PHE A 60 5.44 11.13 -14.30
CA PHE A 60 6.38 11.93 -15.10
C PHE A 60 5.73 12.66 -16.27
N ALA A 61 4.62 12.14 -16.80
CA ALA A 61 3.81 12.86 -17.79
C ALA A 61 3.13 14.10 -17.17
N GLU A 62 2.68 14.00 -15.93
CA GLU A 62 2.05 15.08 -15.18
C GLU A 62 3.08 16.08 -14.60
N GLN A 63 4.26 15.58 -14.22
CA GLN A 63 5.33 16.36 -13.59
C GLN A 63 6.65 16.19 -14.35
N PRO A 64 6.75 16.68 -15.62
CA PRO A 64 7.92 16.48 -16.48
C PRO A 64 9.20 17.10 -15.93
N GLN A 65 9.11 18.10 -15.03
CA GLN A 65 10.25 18.70 -14.36
C GLN A 65 11.05 17.68 -13.52
N LEU A 66 10.44 16.58 -13.09
CA LEU A 66 11.15 15.55 -12.32
C LEU A 66 12.22 14.82 -13.14
N ILE A 67 12.01 14.69 -14.44
CA ILE A 67 12.91 14.01 -15.38
C ILE A 67 13.67 14.98 -16.30
N ALA A 68 13.46 16.29 -16.16
CA ALA A 68 14.23 17.32 -16.86
C ALA A 68 15.62 17.49 -16.21
N PRO A 69 16.60 18.11 -16.91
CA PRO A 69 17.89 18.45 -16.33
C PRO A 69 17.76 19.18 -14.99
N GLY A 70 18.40 18.63 -13.93
CA GLY A 70 18.26 19.12 -12.56
C GLY A 70 17.11 18.52 -11.77
N GLY A 71 16.19 17.80 -12.40
CA GLY A 71 15.08 17.13 -11.74
C GLY A 71 15.51 15.96 -10.84
N ASN A 72 14.65 15.62 -9.90
CA ASN A 72 14.98 14.62 -8.88
C ASN A 72 15.12 13.19 -9.42
N ALA A 73 14.48 12.87 -10.56
CA ALA A 73 14.57 11.59 -11.26
C ALA A 73 15.34 11.65 -12.59
N TYR A 74 16.10 12.70 -12.85
CA TYR A 74 16.71 12.98 -14.17
C TYR A 74 17.75 11.95 -14.61
N THR A 75 18.60 11.46 -13.71
CA THR A 75 19.61 10.47 -14.09
C THR A 75 19.06 9.05 -14.01
N SER A 76 19.59 8.11 -14.82
CA SER A 76 19.22 6.69 -14.77
C SER A 76 19.32 6.11 -13.36
N ARG A 77 20.34 6.52 -12.58
CA ARG A 77 20.51 6.09 -11.19
C ARG A 77 19.36 6.60 -10.29
N ARG A 78 18.99 7.87 -10.44
CA ARG A 78 17.88 8.47 -9.66
C ARG A 78 16.52 7.89 -10.08
N MET A 79 16.34 7.68 -11.36
CA MET A 79 15.15 7.00 -11.89
C MET A 79 15.01 5.59 -11.30
N ALA A 80 16.09 4.80 -11.34
CA ALA A 80 16.09 3.46 -10.75
C ALA A 80 15.81 3.48 -9.23
N ALA A 81 16.34 4.47 -8.50
CA ALA A 81 16.03 4.65 -7.09
C ALA A 81 14.55 4.97 -6.86
N CYS A 82 13.97 5.87 -7.65
CA CYS A 82 12.56 6.23 -7.58
C CYS A 82 11.65 5.00 -7.81
N LEU A 83 11.91 4.23 -8.88
CA LEU A 83 11.12 3.03 -9.18
C LEU A 83 11.26 1.97 -8.08
N ARG A 84 12.46 1.76 -7.55
CA ARG A 84 12.70 0.84 -6.42
C ARG A 84 11.93 1.28 -5.17
N ASP A 85 11.93 2.56 -4.85
CA ASP A 85 11.22 3.08 -3.67
C ASP A 85 9.71 2.92 -3.83
N MET A 86 9.15 3.16 -5.02
CA MET A 86 7.75 2.86 -5.34
C MET A 86 7.44 1.36 -5.16
N GLU A 87 8.31 0.48 -5.63
CA GLU A 87 8.16 -0.98 -5.47
C GLU A 87 8.22 -1.40 -3.99
N ILE A 88 9.08 -0.78 -3.20
CA ILE A 88 9.16 -1.03 -1.75
C ILE A 88 7.85 -0.65 -1.07
N ILE A 89 7.29 0.53 -1.35
CA ILE A 89 6.01 0.96 -0.79
C ILE A 89 4.91 -0.03 -1.21
N LEU A 90 4.81 -0.38 -2.49
CA LEU A 90 3.83 -1.34 -3.00
C LEU A 90 3.93 -2.69 -2.28
N ARG A 91 5.15 -3.19 -2.08
CA ARG A 91 5.39 -4.45 -1.36
C ARG A 91 4.88 -4.39 0.08
N TYR A 92 5.14 -3.31 0.81
CA TYR A 92 4.65 -3.19 2.20
C TYR A 92 3.14 -2.96 2.27
N VAL A 93 2.54 -2.33 1.28
CA VAL A 93 1.08 -2.29 1.12
C VAL A 93 0.52 -3.71 0.94
N THR A 94 1.13 -4.55 0.08
CA THR A 94 0.67 -5.95 -0.07
C THR A 94 0.80 -6.75 1.22
N TYR A 95 1.84 -6.50 2.03
CA TYR A 95 1.97 -7.13 3.34
C TYR A 95 0.87 -6.66 4.32
N ALA A 96 0.51 -5.39 4.31
CA ALA A 96 -0.60 -4.88 5.10
C ALA A 96 -1.95 -5.49 4.67
N ILE A 97 -2.20 -5.60 3.37
CA ILE A 97 -3.37 -6.30 2.83
C ILE A 97 -3.41 -7.74 3.30
N PHE A 98 -2.29 -8.46 3.20
CA PHE A 98 -2.19 -9.86 3.59
C PHE A 98 -2.45 -10.06 5.09
N SER A 99 -1.85 -9.23 5.95
CA SER A 99 -1.98 -9.33 7.41
C SER A 99 -3.29 -8.75 7.96
N GLY A 100 -4.02 -7.95 7.15
CA GLY A 100 -5.21 -7.22 7.60
C GLY A 100 -4.92 -6.12 8.63
N ASP A 101 -3.65 -5.64 8.69
CA ASP A 101 -3.22 -4.59 9.62
C ASP A 101 -2.12 -3.71 9.03
N ALA A 102 -2.21 -2.40 9.26
CA ALA A 102 -1.27 -1.42 8.74
C ALA A 102 0.10 -1.41 9.45
N SER A 103 0.25 -2.07 10.60
CA SER A 103 1.46 -1.92 11.43
C SER A 103 2.73 -2.37 10.72
N VAL A 104 2.66 -3.38 9.85
CA VAL A 104 3.82 -3.79 9.05
C VAL A 104 4.26 -2.70 8.08
N LEU A 105 3.32 -1.97 7.48
CA LEU A 105 3.57 -0.84 6.61
C LEU A 105 4.18 0.32 7.40
N ASP A 106 3.58 0.67 8.55
CA ASP A 106 4.05 1.76 9.41
C ASP A 106 5.46 1.48 9.94
N ASP A 107 5.65 0.35 10.61
CA ASP A 107 6.88 0.04 11.36
C ASP A 107 8.08 -0.21 10.44
N ARG A 108 7.86 -0.77 9.26
CA ARG A 108 8.92 -1.25 8.37
C ARG A 108 9.17 -0.39 7.14
N CYS A 109 8.21 0.47 6.78
CA CYS A 109 8.30 1.27 5.57
C CYS A 109 8.13 2.78 5.84
N LEU A 110 7.07 3.18 6.54
CA LEU A 110 6.70 4.59 6.61
C LEU A 110 7.41 5.34 7.74
N ASN A 111 7.78 4.66 8.82
CA ASN A 111 8.44 5.30 9.96
C ASN A 111 9.80 5.88 9.55
N GLY A 112 9.95 7.19 9.69
CA GLY A 112 11.16 7.95 9.30
C GLY A 112 11.33 8.16 7.78
N LEU A 113 10.36 7.76 6.94
CA LEU A 113 10.47 7.89 5.49
C LEU A 113 10.37 9.35 5.03
N LYS A 114 9.50 10.16 5.66
CA LYS A 114 9.37 11.60 5.38
C LYS A 114 10.67 12.35 5.66
N GLU A 115 11.25 12.13 6.81
CA GLU A 115 12.52 12.70 7.22
C GLU A 115 13.66 12.29 6.28
N THR A 116 13.66 11.03 5.87
CA THR A 116 14.63 10.50 4.88
C THR A 116 14.50 11.23 3.54
N TYR A 117 13.27 11.39 3.03
CA TYR A 117 13.04 12.10 1.78
C TYR A 117 13.40 13.59 1.88
N GLN A 118 13.09 14.23 3.00
CA GLN A 118 13.50 15.63 3.25
C GLN A 118 15.02 15.77 3.24
N ALA A 119 15.75 14.87 3.92
CA ALA A 119 17.21 14.88 3.95
C ALA A 119 17.84 14.65 2.57
N LEU A 120 17.20 13.85 1.72
CA LEU A 120 17.64 13.57 0.34
C LEU A 120 17.16 14.63 -0.68
N GLY A 121 16.36 15.59 -0.27
CA GLY A 121 15.74 16.56 -1.17
C GLY A 121 14.72 15.94 -2.13
N THR A 122 14.14 14.79 -1.78
CA THR A 122 13.09 14.15 -2.56
C THR A 122 11.76 14.85 -2.32
N PRO A 123 11.03 15.26 -3.38
CA PRO A 123 9.78 16.02 -3.23
C PRO A 123 8.65 15.11 -2.75
N GLY A 124 8.31 15.15 -1.46
CA GLY A 124 7.30 14.30 -0.83
C GLY A 124 5.93 14.35 -1.52
N ALA A 125 5.48 15.53 -1.93
CA ALA A 125 4.23 15.69 -2.68
C ALA A 125 4.22 14.91 -4.01
N SER A 126 5.36 14.84 -4.70
CA SER A 126 5.47 14.04 -5.95
C SER A 126 5.47 12.54 -5.64
N VAL A 127 6.10 12.14 -4.52
CA VAL A 127 6.05 10.74 -4.05
C VAL A 127 4.61 10.36 -3.70
N ALA A 128 3.90 11.20 -2.94
CA ALA A 128 2.48 11.00 -2.60
C ALA A 128 1.61 10.85 -3.86
N THR A 129 1.83 11.69 -4.89
CA THR A 129 1.16 11.57 -6.19
C THR A 129 1.46 10.21 -6.84
N GLY A 130 2.72 9.77 -6.83
CA GLY A 130 3.13 8.45 -7.35
C GLY A 130 2.42 7.29 -6.63
N VAL A 131 2.30 7.38 -5.30
CA VAL A 131 1.57 6.38 -4.48
C VAL A 131 0.08 6.35 -4.84
N GLN A 132 -0.57 7.50 -5.05
CA GLN A 132 -1.97 7.55 -5.49
C GLN A 132 -2.15 6.91 -6.88
N LYS A 133 -1.23 7.14 -7.80
CA LYS A 133 -1.26 6.47 -9.12
C LYS A 133 -1.07 4.96 -9.01
N MET A 134 -0.24 4.48 -8.09
CA MET A 134 -0.14 3.04 -7.79
C MET A 134 -1.44 2.49 -7.20
N LYS A 135 -2.11 3.24 -6.32
CA LYS A 135 -3.43 2.88 -5.79
C LYS A 135 -4.43 2.64 -6.92
N ASP A 136 -4.58 3.61 -7.82
CA ASP A 136 -5.54 3.53 -8.93
C ASP A 136 -5.26 2.31 -9.82
N ALA A 137 -3.98 2.06 -10.14
CA ALA A 137 -3.57 0.91 -10.94
C ALA A 137 -3.84 -0.42 -10.21
N ALA A 138 -3.53 -0.51 -8.91
CA ALA A 138 -3.73 -1.71 -8.11
C ALA A 138 -5.21 -2.04 -7.93
N LEU A 139 -6.05 -1.05 -7.59
CA LEU A 139 -7.50 -1.23 -7.45
C LEU A 139 -8.14 -1.70 -8.76
N LYS A 140 -7.73 -1.13 -9.90
CA LYS A 140 -8.22 -1.58 -11.21
C LYS A 140 -7.92 -3.06 -11.47
N ILE A 141 -6.74 -3.55 -11.08
CA ILE A 141 -6.36 -4.95 -11.26
C ILE A 141 -7.12 -5.85 -10.29
N VAL A 142 -7.29 -5.44 -9.04
CA VAL A 142 -8.00 -6.20 -8.01
C VAL A 142 -9.48 -6.33 -8.34
N MET A 143 -10.09 -5.26 -8.85
CA MET A 143 -11.52 -5.21 -9.19
C MET A 143 -11.86 -5.76 -10.57
N ASP A 144 -10.88 -6.28 -11.32
CA ASP A 144 -11.15 -6.95 -12.58
C ASP A 144 -11.99 -8.21 -12.37
N THR A 145 -13.19 -8.20 -12.96
CA THR A 145 -14.21 -9.26 -12.82
C THR A 145 -13.83 -10.57 -13.52
N ASN A 146 -12.78 -10.58 -14.33
CA ASN A 146 -12.29 -11.80 -15.02
C ASN A 146 -11.49 -12.72 -14.11
N GLY A 147 -11.27 -12.37 -12.86
CA GLY A 147 -10.50 -13.16 -11.90
C GLY A 147 -11.30 -14.15 -11.09
N ILE A 148 -10.60 -14.82 -10.17
CA ILE A 148 -11.15 -15.85 -9.28
C ILE A 148 -12.11 -15.22 -8.27
N THR A 149 -11.88 -13.97 -7.88
CA THR A 149 -12.68 -13.27 -6.87
C THR A 149 -14.06 -12.95 -7.39
N LYS A 150 -15.07 -13.58 -6.80
CA LYS A 150 -16.48 -13.35 -7.12
C LYS A 150 -17.21 -12.76 -5.92
N GLY A 151 -18.16 -11.85 -6.18
CA GLY A 151 -19.01 -11.24 -5.18
C GLY A 151 -18.59 -9.83 -4.79
N ASP A 152 -19.21 -9.28 -3.75
CA ASP A 152 -18.92 -7.94 -3.26
C ASP A 152 -17.53 -7.84 -2.62
N CYS A 153 -16.69 -6.97 -3.17
CA CYS A 153 -15.33 -6.70 -2.69
C CYS A 153 -15.18 -5.27 -2.14
N SER A 154 -16.25 -4.52 -1.99
CA SER A 154 -16.22 -3.09 -1.62
C SER A 154 -15.47 -2.81 -0.30
N LYS A 155 -15.61 -3.69 0.70
CA LYS A 155 -14.88 -3.57 1.97
C LYS A 155 -13.38 -3.77 1.78
N LEU A 156 -13.00 -4.79 1.02
CA LEU A 156 -11.58 -5.07 0.71
C LEU A 156 -10.98 -3.96 -0.14
N GLU A 157 -11.72 -3.44 -1.12
CA GLU A 157 -11.33 -2.29 -1.92
C GLU A 157 -11.04 -1.06 -1.05
N SER A 158 -11.97 -0.73 -0.14
CA SER A 158 -11.81 0.38 0.79
C SER A 158 -10.61 0.19 1.72
N GLU A 159 -10.37 -1.03 2.18
CA GLU A 159 -9.21 -1.38 3.01
C GLU A 159 -7.91 -1.21 2.23
N ILE A 160 -7.82 -1.75 1.02
CA ILE A 160 -6.65 -1.60 0.14
C ILE A 160 -6.37 -0.11 -0.13
N ALA A 161 -7.40 0.65 -0.50
CA ALA A 161 -7.29 2.09 -0.71
C ALA A 161 -6.72 2.80 0.52
N SER A 162 -7.19 2.44 1.72
CA SER A 162 -6.74 3.05 2.98
C SER A 162 -5.25 2.85 3.26
N TYR A 163 -4.67 1.71 2.88
CA TYR A 163 -3.23 1.46 3.04
C TYR A 163 -2.38 2.33 2.09
N PHE A 164 -2.83 2.51 0.85
CA PHE A 164 -2.18 3.44 -0.08
C PHE A 164 -2.31 4.89 0.39
N ASP A 165 -3.49 5.31 0.85
CA ASP A 165 -3.71 6.66 1.37
C ASP A 165 -2.85 6.93 2.60
N ARG A 166 -2.71 5.94 3.47
CA ARG A 166 -1.80 6.00 4.61
C ARG A 166 -0.35 6.21 4.17
N ALA A 167 0.12 5.48 3.15
CA ALA A 167 1.46 5.65 2.62
C ALA A 167 1.65 7.02 1.96
N ALA A 168 0.68 7.51 1.17
CA ALA A 168 0.73 8.82 0.54
C ALA A 168 0.79 9.95 1.59
N ASN A 169 -0.05 9.88 2.63
CA ASN A 169 -0.08 10.86 3.71
C ASN A 169 1.20 10.88 4.56
N ALA A 170 1.88 9.76 4.69
CA ALA A 170 3.13 9.66 5.46
C ALA A 170 4.31 10.35 4.77
N VAL A 171 4.27 10.56 3.46
CA VAL A 171 5.39 11.11 2.66
C VAL A 171 5.11 12.52 2.12
N GLY A 172 3.85 12.92 2.07
CA GLY A 172 3.37 14.21 1.56
C GLY A 172 3.55 15.42 2.49
#